data_440103294f346a2dff000127c794bf43
#
_entry.id   440103294f346a2dff000127c794bf43
#
_cell.length_a   1.000
_cell.length_b   1.000
_cell.length_c   1.000
_cell.angle_alpha   90.00
_cell.angle_beta   90.00
_cell.angle_gamma   90.00
#
_symmetry.space_group_name_H-M   'P 1'
#
loop_
_entity.id
_entity.type
_entity.pdbx_description
1 polymer ?
#
loop_
_entity_poly.entity_id
_entity_poly.type
_entity_poly.pdbx_seq_one_letter_code
_entity_poly.pdbx_strand_id
1 'polypeptide(L)'
;MSQIYGIGNDICDIRRIRAAFERHGERFAQKVLSEAEMQTFRARSQRWPDRGIRFLATRFSVKESFSKAIGLGMCMPMTWRHCEVGRLPSGQPTIVLHGALQDWFDKRQLRAHVSLSDESDYATSQVIVEQTTSA
;
A
#
# COMPACT_ATOMS: atom_id res chain seq x y z
N MET A 1 23.72 -3.99 -12.44
CA MET A 1 23.10 -2.70 -12.79
C MET A 1 21.62 -2.74 -12.55
N SER A 2 21.03 -1.62 -12.17
CA SER A 2 19.58 -1.53 -12.01
C SER A 2 19.01 -0.47 -12.96
N GLN A 3 17.76 -0.63 -13.30
CA GLN A 3 17.03 0.35 -14.11
C GLN A 3 15.62 0.49 -13.55
N ILE A 4 14.98 1.59 -13.84
CA ILE A 4 13.61 1.82 -13.43
C ILE A 4 12.70 0.90 -14.23
N TYR A 5 11.94 0.07 -13.52
CA TYR A 5 10.95 -0.81 -14.11
C TYR A 5 9.62 -0.07 -14.28
N GLY A 6 9.21 0.66 -13.27
CA GLY A 6 7.95 1.41 -13.30
C GLY A 6 7.82 2.39 -12.17
N ILE A 7 6.92 3.33 -12.36
CA ILE A 7 6.57 4.33 -11.36
C ILE A 7 5.05 4.33 -11.19
N GLY A 8 4.60 4.54 -9.95
CA GLY A 8 3.20 4.71 -9.66
C GLY A 8 3.01 5.87 -8.70
N ASN A 9 1.94 6.61 -8.88
CA ASN A 9 1.53 7.61 -7.94
C ASN A 9 0.02 7.49 -7.73
N ASP A 10 -0.43 8.00 -6.61
CA ASP A 10 -1.84 7.99 -6.29
C ASP A 10 -2.18 9.16 -5.38
N ILE A 11 -3.36 9.69 -5.55
CA ILE A 11 -3.95 10.65 -4.62
C ILE A 11 -5.30 10.08 -4.19
N CYS A 12 -5.49 9.99 -2.89
CA CYS A 12 -6.67 9.38 -2.30
C CYS A 12 -7.41 10.42 -1.46
N ASP A 13 -8.69 10.61 -1.75
CA ASP A 13 -9.54 11.48 -0.93
C ASP A 13 -9.94 10.71 0.33
N ILE A 14 -9.46 11.14 1.48
CA ILE A 14 -9.71 10.48 2.77
C ILE A 14 -11.20 10.43 3.08
N ARG A 15 -11.96 11.43 2.62
CA ARG A 15 -13.41 11.48 2.84
C ARG A 15 -14.12 10.33 2.12
N ARG A 16 -13.62 9.92 0.96
CA ARG A 16 -14.17 8.75 0.22
C ARG A 16 -13.88 7.45 0.96
N ILE A 17 -12.70 7.33 1.55
CA ILE A 17 -12.34 6.17 2.36
C ILE A 17 -13.22 6.10 3.60
N ARG A 18 -13.44 7.26 4.25
CA ARG A 18 -14.33 7.33 5.41
C ARG A 18 -15.75 6.90 5.04
N ALA A 19 -16.26 7.39 3.91
CA ALA A 19 -17.61 7.04 3.45
C ALA A 19 -17.73 5.54 3.14
N ALA A 20 -16.70 4.96 2.51
CA ALA A 20 -16.69 3.52 2.22
C ALA A 20 -16.66 2.70 3.51
N PHE A 21 -15.87 3.12 4.49
CA PHE A 21 -15.81 2.44 5.79
C PHE A 21 -17.14 2.57 6.54
N GLU A 22 -17.75 3.74 6.53
CA GLU A 22 -19.06 3.94 7.17
C GLU A 22 -20.14 3.06 6.54
N ARG A 23 -20.07 2.85 5.23
CA ARG A 23 -21.03 2.03 4.49
C ARG A 23 -20.81 0.54 4.68
N HIS A 24 -19.56 0.08 4.66
CA HIS A 24 -19.23 -1.34 4.60
C HIS A 24 -18.54 -1.88 5.86
N GLY A 25 -18.11 -1.00 6.77
CA GLY A 25 -17.50 -1.39 8.02
C GLY A 25 -16.15 -2.09 7.84
N GLU A 26 -15.83 -2.96 8.79
CA GLU A 26 -14.56 -3.69 8.77
C GLU A 26 -14.36 -4.55 7.53
N ARG A 27 -15.42 -4.93 6.85
CA ARG A 27 -15.29 -5.71 5.61
C ARG A 27 -14.48 -4.97 4.56
N PHE A 28 -14.67 -3.65 4.47
CA PHE A 28 -13.88 -2.83 3.55
C PHE A 28 -12.40 -2.81 3.97
N ALA A 29 -12.14 -2.57 5.25
CA ALA A 29 -10.77 -2.57 5.75
C ALA A 29 -10.09 -3.93 5.53
N GLN A 30 -10.80 -5.03 5.77
CA GLN A 30 -10.27 -6.37 5.59
C GLN A 30 -9.92 -6.68 4.14
N LYS A 31 -10.60 -6.07 3.17
CA LYS A 31 -10.26 -6.24 1.76
C LYS A 31 -8.95 -5.55 1.40
N VAL A 32 -8.68 -4.43 2.05
CA VAL A 32 -7.53 -3.59 1.73
C VAL A 32 -6.30 -3.98 2.54
N LEU A 33 -6.48 -4.26 3.82
CA LEU A 33 -5.38 -4.41 4.76
C LEU A 33 -4.97 -5.86 4.95
N SER A 34 -3.67 -6.08 5.10
CA SER A 34 -3.15 -7.36 5.55
C SER A 34 -3.53 -7.58 7.01
N GLU A 35 -3.30 -8.79 7.51
CA GLU A 35 -3.60 -9.12 8.90
C GLU A 35 -2.84 -8.22 9.88
N ALA A 36 -1.54 -8.00 9.62
CA ALA A 36 -0.72 -7.11 10.46
C ALA A 36 -1.22 -5.68 10.41
N GLU A 37 -1.58 -5.19 9.22
CA GLU A 37 -2.13 -3.85 9.06
C GLU A 37 -3.48 -3.71 9.77
N MET A 38 -4.30 -4.75 9.77
CA MET A 38 -5.59 -4.73 10.49
C MET A 38 -5.41 -4.52 11.98
N GLN A 39 -4.37 -5.14 12.57
CA GLN A 39 -4.08 -4.96 13.99
C GLN A 39 -3.77 -3.50 14.30
N THR A 40 -2.94 -2.88 13.49
CA THR A 40 -2.61 -1.45 13.65
C THR A 40 -3.84 -0.57 13.44
N PHE A 41 -4.64 -0.87 12.44
CA PHE A 41 -5.87 -0.14 12.16
C PHE A 41 -6.83 -0.16 13.36
N ARG A 42 -7.05 -1.35 13.93
CA ARG A 42 -7.93 -1.50 15.08
C ARG A 42 -7.40 -0.74 16.31
N ALA A 43 -6.10 -0.86 16.58
CA ALA A 43 -5.48 -0.17 17.71
C ALA A 43 -5.62 1.35 17.59
N ARG A 44 -5.37 1.89 16.40
CA ARG A 44 -5.50 3.33 16.16
C ARG A 44 -6.95 3.79 16.22
N SER A 45 -7.87 2.99 15.66
CA SER A 45 -9.29 3.32 15.61
C SER A 45 -9.92 3.35 17.01
N GLN A 46 -9.50 2.46 17.90
CA GLN A 46 -10.01 2.43 19.28
C GLN A 46 -9.67 3.71 20.02
N ARG A 47 -8.51 4.25 19.78
CA ARG A 47 -8.03 5.44 20.48
C ARG A 47 -8.51 6.72 19.78
N TRP A 48 -8.43 6.74 18.45
CA TRP A 48 -8.77 7.88 17.61
C TRP A 48 -9.38 7.39 16.31
N PRO A 49 -10.72 7.36 16.18
CA PRO A 49 -11.35 6.84 14.94
C PRO A 49 -10.82 7.48 13.67
N ASP A 50 -10.56 8.79 13.71
CA ASP A 50 -10.04 9.50 12.54
C ASP A 50 -8.64 9.04 12.14
N ARG A 51 -7.82 8.65 13.10
CA ARG A 51 -6.48 8.11 12.80
C ARG A 51 -6.54 6.75 12.13
N GLY A 52 -7.55 5.94 12.49
CA GLY A 52 -7.78 4.67 11.80
C GLY A 52 -8.12 4.88 10.35
N ILE A 53 -9.01 5.81 10.06
CA ILE A 53 -9.40 6.15 8.68
C ILE A 53 -8.19 6.66 7.88
N ARG A 54 -7.38 7.54 8.48
CA ARG A 54 -6.16 8.03 7.82
C ARG A 54 -5.18 6.91 7.53
N PHE A 55 -4.99 6.02 8.49
CA PHE A 55 -4.14 4.85 8.29
C PHE A 55 -4.63 4.02 7.10
N LEU A 56 -5.93 3.73 7.06
CA LEU A 56 -6.54 2.97 5.97
C LEU A 56 -6.32 3.67 4.62
N ALA A 57 -6.54 4.98 4.58
CA ALA A 57 -6.40 5.76 3.35
C ALA A 57 -4.97 5.79 2.85
N THR A 58 -3.98 5.95 3.74
CA THR A 58 -2.56 5.96 3.33
C THR A 58 -2.15 4.60 2.78
N ARG A 59 -2.59 3.51 3.41
CA ARG A 59 -2.28 2.16 2.94
C ARG A 59 -2.96 1.88 1.61
N PHE A 60 -4.21 2.26 1.47
CA PHE A 60 -4.92 2.14 0.20
C PHE A 60 -4.17 2.86 -0.92
N SER A 61 -3.75 4.09 -0.67
CA SER A 61 -3.01 4.89 -1.66
C SER A 61 -1.71 4.20 -2.08
N VAL A 62 -0.93 3.69 -1.13
CA VAL A 62 0.34 3.02 -1.44
C VAL A 62 0.11 1.78 -2.31
N LYS A 63 -0.92 0.99 -1.99
CA LYS A 63 -1.21 -0.24 -2.75
C LYS A 63 -1.65 0.09 -4.17
N GLU A 64 -2.41 1.16 -4.37
CA GLU A 64 -2.76 1.64 -5.70
C GLU A 64 -1.53 2.11 -6.47
N SER A 65 -0.65 2.89 -5.83
CA SER A 65 0.60 3.33 -6.45
C SER A 65 1.49 2.15 -6.84
N PHE A 66 1.59 1.15 -5.94
CA PHE A 66 2.37 -0.04 -6.21
C PHE A 66 1.82 -0.82 -7.41
N SER A 67 0.49 -0.98 -7.48
CA SER A 67 -0.14 -1.69 -8.58
C SER A 67 0.16 -1.04 -9.94
N LYS A 68 0.18 0.29 -9.96
CA LYS A 68 0.54 1.05 -11.17
C LYS A 68 2.01 0.87 -11.52
N ALA A 69 2.89 0.92 -10.50
CA ALA A 69 4.34 0.81 -10.73
C ALA A 69 4.75 -0.54 -11.30
N ILE A 70 4.06 -1.62 -10.91
CA ILE A 70 4.35 -2.95 -11.46
C ILE A 70 3.60 -3.22 -12.76
N GLY A 71 2.69 -2.32 -13.15
CA GLY A 71 1.99 -2.39 -14.43
C GLY A 71 0.80 -3.34 -14.46
N LEU A 72 0.44 -3.94 -13.34
CA LEU A 72 -0.66 -4.92 -13.29
C LEU A 72 -2.01 -4.29 -12.97
N GLY A 73 -2.04 -3.12 -12.30
CA GLY A 73 -3.27 -2.66 -11.70
C GLY A 73 -3.75 -3.70 -10.69
N MET A 74 -5.06 -3.94 -10.61
CA MET A 74 -5.61 -4.95 -9.70
C MET A 74 -5.78 -6.32 -10.36
N CYS A 75 -4.99 -6.61 -11.40
CA CYS A 75 -4.97 -7.95 -12.01
C CYS A 75 -4.05 -8.87 -11.22
N MET A 76 -4.50 -10.11 -11.04
CA MET A 76 -3.69 -11.11 -10.34
C MET A 76 -2.28 -11.23 -10.94
N PRO A 77 -1.23 -11.44 -10.15
CA PRO A 77 -1.26 -11.77 -8.72
C PRO A 77 -1.35 -10.56 -7.77
N MET A 78 -1.60 -9.36 -8.28
CA MET A 78 -1.74 -8.19 -7.43
C MET A 78 -3.06 -8.22 -6.67
N THR A 79 -2.97 -8.18 -5.34
CA THR A 79 -4.12 -7.94 -4.46
C THR A 79 -3.69 -6.95 -3.39
N TRP A 80 -4.62 -6.18 -2.88
CA TRP A 80 -4.32 -5.22 -1.83
C TRP A 80 -3.68 -5.88 -0.60
N ARG A 81 -4.21 -7.03 -0.19
CA ARG A 81 -3.75 -7.69 1.05
C ARG A 81 -2.34 -8.26 0.93
N HIS A 82 -1.90 -8.62 -0.27
CA HIS A 82 -0.57 -9.17 -0.48
C HIS A 82 0.51 -8.10 -0.64
N CYS A 83 0.11 -6.83 -0.72
CA CYS A 83 1.02 -5.69 -0.74
C CYS A 83 0.92 -4.97 0.60
N GLU A 84 1.70 -5.39 1.56
CA GLU A 84 1.68 -4.82 2.91
C GLU A 84 2.64 -3.63 2.99
N VAL A 85 2.25 -2.61 3.72
CA VAL A 85 3.12 -1.46 4.00
C VAL A 85 3.70 -1.63 5.39
N GLY A 86 5.00 -1.87 5.46
CA GLY A 86 5.73 -1.98 6.71
C GLY A 86 6.54 -0.72 7.00
N ARG A 87 7.34 -0.78 8.04
CA ARG A 87 8.25 0.29 8.40
C ARG A 87 9.62 -0.26 8.77
N LEU A 88 10.66 0.43 8.32
CA LEU A 88 12.01 0.15 8.76
C LEU A 88 12.21 0.75 10.16
N PRO A 89 13.27 0.33 10.90
CA PRO A 89 13.55 0.91 12.22
C PRO A 89 13.66 2.43 12.22
N SER A 90 14.08 3.01 11.08
CA SER A 90 14.16 4.47 10.90
C SER A 90 12.79 5.15 10.83
N GLY A 91 11.69 4.37 10.71
CA GLY A 91 10.36 4.90 10.47
C GLY A 91 10.00 5.02 9.00
N GLN A 92 10.96 4.82 8.11
CA GLN A 92 10.73 4.89 6.67
C GLN A 92 9.79 3.76 6.23
N PRO A 93 8.76 4.07 5.41
CA PRO A 93 7.86 3.03 4.93
C PRO A 93 8.56 2.10 3.96
N THR A 94 8.11 0.85 3.93
CA THR A 94 8.64 -0.17 3.02
C THR A 94 7.50 -1.06 2.54
N ILE A 95 7.72 -1.73 1.41
CA ILE A 95 6.74 -2.66 0.85
C ILE A 95 7.14 -4.08 1.26
N VAL A 96 6.20 -4.81 1.82
CA VAL A 96 6.38 -6.23 2.19
C VAL A 96 5.35 -7.02 1.40
N LEU A 97 5.83 -7.90 0.53
CA LEU A 97 4.95 -8.68 -0.33
C LEU A 97 4.74 -10.08 0.21
N HIS A 98 3.61 -10.67 -0.14
CA HIS A 98 3.22 -12.01 0.31
C HIS A 98 2.71 -12.83 -0.86
N GLY A 99 2.79 -14.16 -0.70
CA GLY A 99 2.17 -15.13 -1.59
C GLY A 99 2.63 -15.03 -3.04
N ALA A 100 1.69 -15.22 -3.95
CA ALA A 100 1.97 -15.22 -5.38
C ALA A 100 2.53 -13.90 -5.89
N LEU A 101 2.16 -12.78 -5.25
CA LEU A 101 2.68 -11.46 -5.62
C LEU A 101 4.17 -11.39 -5.32
N GLN A 102 4.61 -11.89 -4.18
CA GLN A 102 6.03 -11.94 -3.84
C GLN A 102 6.81 -12.77 -4.86
N ASP A 103 6.28 -13.95 -5.21
CA ASP A 103 6.95 -14.83 -6.18
C ASP A 103 7.06 -14.16 -7.55
N TRP A 104 6.01 -13.50 -8.00
CA TRP A 104 5.98 -12.77 -9.26
C TRP A 104 7.04 -11.66 -9.28
N PHE A 105 7.14 -10.95 -8.18
CA PHE A 105 8.06 -9.82 -8.00
C PHE A 105 9.52 -10.29 -7.95
N ASP A 106 9.78 -11.32 -7.16
CA ASP A 106 11.12 -11.86 -6.97
C ASP A 106 11.68 -12.49 -8.26
N LYS A 107 10.86 -13.19 -9.00
CA LYS A 107 11.26 -13.80 -10.28
C LYS A 107 11.75 -12.75 -11.27
N ARG A 108 11.26 -11.53 -11.16
CA ARG A 108 11.63 -10.43 -12.05
C ARG A 108 12.76 -9.58 -11.48
N GLN A 109 13.28 -9.96 -10.31
CA GLN A 109 14.35 -9.23 -9.64
C GLN A 109 13.99 -7.76 -9.41
N LEU A 110 12.79 -7.51 -8.95
CA LEU A 110 12.26 -6.18 -8.71
C LEU A 110 12.51 -5.74 -7.26
N ARG A 111 12.61 -4.44 -7.09
CA ARG A 111 12.79 -3.81 -5.78
C ARG A 111 11.94 -2.54 -5.75
N ALA A 112 11.19 -2.35 -4.67
CA ALA A 112 10.28 -1.22 -4.55
C ALA A 112 10.76 -0.20 -3.53
N HIS A 113 10.52 1.07 -3.85
CA HIS A 113 10.72 2.20 -2.95
C HIS A 113 9.41 2.95 -2.86
N VAL A 114 9.06 3.41 -1.67
CA VAL A 114 7.77 4.05 -1.43
C VAL A 114 7.93 5.32 -0.61
N SER A 115 7.13 6.32 -0.94
CA SER A 115 6.96 7.54 -0.15
C SER A 115 5.47 7.82 -0.04
N LEU A 116 5.03 8.32 1.10
CA LEU A 116 3.62 8.67 1.30
C LEU A 116 3.52 9.93 2.16
N SER A 117 2.44 10.68 1.96
CA SER A 117 2.13 11.88 2.72
C SER A 117 0.63 12.00 2.87
N ASP A 118 0.18 12.63 3.93
CA ASP A 118 -1.24 12.93 4.09
C ASP A 118 -1.44 14.32 4.69
N GLU A 119 -2.50 14.94 4.25
CA GLU A 119 -3.04 16.20 4.76
C GLU A 119 -4.43 15.93 5.31
N SER A 120 -5.20 16.98 5.62
CA SER A 120 -6.51 16.81 6.24
C SER A 120 -7.49 15.99 5.38
N ASP A 121 -7.50 16.21 4.07
CA ASP A 121 -8.48 15.58 3.16
C ASP A 121 -7.88 14.59 2.18
N TYR A 122 -6.57 14.57 2.00
CA TYR A 122 -5.94 13.74 0.96
C TYR A 122 -4.73 13.00 1.49
N ALA A 123 -4.55 11.78 0.99
CA ALA A 123 -3.33 11.01 1.12
C ALA A 123 -2.71 10.84 -0.26
N THR A 124 -1.40 10.97 -0.35
CA THR A 124 -0.68 10.76 -1.61
C THR A 124 0.43 9.75 -1.41
N SER A 125 0.78 9.07 -2.47
CA SER A 125 1.89 8.14 -2.42
C SER A 125 2.60 8.05 -3.76
N GLN A 126 3.85 7.62 -3.71
CA GLN A 126 4.66 7.37 -4.88
C GLN A 126 5.42 6.08 -4.66
N VAL A 127 5.48 5.26 -5.69
CA VAL A 127 6.25 4.02 -5.67
C VAL A 127 7.14 4.00 -6.91
N ILE A 128 8.40 3.69 -6.69
CA ILE A 128 9.37 3.47 -7.76
C ILE A 128 9.81 2.02 -7.66
N VAL A 129 9.72 1.30 -8.76
CA VAL A 129 10.18 -0.09 -8.82
C VAL A 129 11.40 -0.15 -9.73
N GLU A 130 12.48 -0.68 -9.19
CA GLU A 130 13.71 -0.92 -9.92
C GLU A 130 13.79 -2.39 -10.29
N GLN A 131 14.43 -2.66 -11.42
CA GLN A 131 14.78 -4.02 -11.82
C GLN A 131 16.28 -4.18 -11.81
N THR A 132 16.77 -5.16 -11.06
CA THR A 132 18.17 -5.49 -11.03
C THR A 132 18.45 -6.49 -12.15
N THR A 133 19.37 -6.16 -13.02
CA THR A 133 19.81 -7.09 -14.07
C THR A 133 21.12 -7.71 -13.62
N SER A 134 21.15 -9.03 -13.55
CA SER A 134 22.41 -9.73 -13.31
C SER A 134 23.30 -9.58 -14.54
N ALA A 135 24.53 -9.20 -14.28
CA ALA A 135 25.53 -9.06 -15.34
C ALA A 135 25.85 -10.41 -15.95
#